data_47faa3ba0827f11775217a9b22ff5036
#
_entry.id   47faa3ba0827f11775217a9b22ff5036
#
_cell.length_a   1.000
_cell.length_b   1.000
_cell.length_c   1.000
_cell.angle_alpha   90.00
_cell.angle_beta   90.00
_cell.angle_gamma   90.00
#
_symmetry.space_group_name_H-M   'P 1'
#
loop_
_entity.id
_entity.type
_entity.pdbx_description
1 polymer ?
#
loop_
_entity_poly.entity_id
_entity_poly.type
_entity_poly.pdbx_seq_one_letter_code
_entity_poly.pdbx_strand_id
1 'polypeptide(L)'
;LDAERDTNQQLRQDLANVANRVSDLEAAVEGGDQITGSTQLERYSSLDGDLEEKLSASERRAVAIYELWPELSMEDGEGRWYVDTKRNSTAKYQPNRTKRKLEQDLDEDLHWEQVYRAMKRLAELSGGEAAVDQHGRKHVTGGEWEYHEKTSPDNTDHTTYKLLVEVGE
;
A
#
# COMPACT_ATOMS: atom_id res chain seq x y z
N LEU A 1 35.16 8.78 -30.18
CA LEU A 1 35.97 8.80 -28.94
C LEU A 1 35.42 9.77 -27.90
N ASP A 2 35.09 10.99 -28.31
CA ASP A 2 34.52 11.98 -27.36
C ASP A 2 33.12 11.60 -26.93
N ALA A 3 32.29 11.01 -27.79
CA ALA A 3 30.95 10.56 -27.45
C ALA A 3 30.93 9.43 -26.41
N GLU A 4 31.89 8.52 -26.43
CA GLU A 4 32.04 7.46 -25.43
C GLU A 4 32.45 8.01 -24.07
N ARG A 5 33.33 9.00 -24.07
CA ARG A 5 33.74 9.68 -22.84
C ARG A 5 32.58 10.43 -22.19
N ASP A 6 31.80 11.13 -23.00
CA ASP A 6 30.62 11.87 -22.52
C ASP A 6 29.56 10.90 -21.97
N THR A 7 29.32 9.78 -22.63
CA THR A 7 28.41 8.74 -22.18
C THR A 7 28.88 8.13 -20.85
N ASN A 8 30.17 7.81 -20.73
CA ASN A 8 30.74 7.26 -19.50
C ASN A 8 30.68 8.26 -18.36
N GLN A 9 30.93 9.53 -18.63
CA GLN A 9 30.82 10.58 -17.65
C GLN A 9 29.37 10.76 -17.17
N GLN A 10 28.43 10.72 -18.10
CA GLN A 10 26.99 10.80 -17.78
C GLN A 10 26.56 9.62 -16.92
N LEU A 11 26.97 8.40 -17.28
CA LEU A 11 26.67 7.19 -16.51
C LEU A 11 27.25 7.28 -15.08
N ARG A 12 28.45 7.81 -14.93
CA ARG A 12 29.05 8.01 -13.60
C ARG A 12 28.26 9.02 -12.77
N GLN A 13 27.79 10.09 -13.40
CA GLN A 13 26.96 11.08 -12.72
C GLN A 13 25.61 10.48 -12.31
N ASP A 14 24.99 9.71 -13.18
CA ASP A 14 23.74 9.04 -12.92
C ASP A 14 23.88 8.02 -11.76
N LEU A 15 24.96 7.26 -11.75
CA LEU A 15 25.30 6.33 -10.66
C LEU A 15 25.52 7.07 -9.35
N ALA A 16 26.23 8.20 -9.37
CA ALA A 16 26.44 9.01 -8.19
C ALA A 16 25.12 9.57 -7.65
N ASN A 17 24.24 10.03 -8.53
CA ASN A 17 22.90 10.50 -8.16
C ASN A 17 22.05 9.41 -7.54
N VAL A 18 22.05 8.21 -8.13
CA VAL A 18 21.35 7.05 -7.59
C VAL A 18 21.93 6.67 -6.24
N ALA A 19 23.25 6.61 -6.10
CA ALA A 19 23.93 6.30 -4.84
C ALA A 19 23.58 7.31 -3.74
N ASN A 20 23.55 8.61 -4.08
CA ASN A 20 23.13 9.65 -3.14
C ASN A 20 21.68 9.51 -2.71
N ARG A 21 20.78 9.19 -3.63
CA ARG A 21 19.36 8.94 -3.33
C ARG A 21 19.20 7.72 -2.43
N VAL A 22 19.95 6.65 -2.70
CA VAL A 22 19.95 5.45 -1.85
C VAL A 22 20.49 5.79 -0.46
N SER A 23 21.57 6.56 -0.36
CA SER A 23 22.11 7.01 0.92
C SER A 23 21.15 7.89 1.70
N ASP A 24 20.44 8.80 1.02
CA ASP A 24 19.42 9.64 1.64
C ASP A 24 18.24 8.80 2.15
N LEU A 25 17.82 7.81 1.39
CA LEU A 25 16.78 6.86 1.80
C LEU A 25 17.24 6.01 2.97
N GLU A 26 18.48 5.51 2.94
CA GLU A 26 19.07 4.76 4.05
C GLU A 26 19.19 5.62 5.31
N ALA A 27 19.61 6.87 5.18
CA ALA A 27 19.68 7.81 6.30
C ALA A 27 18.30 8.11 6.87
N ALA A 28 17.29 8.27 6.01
CA ALA A 28 15.90 8.46 6.45
C ALA A 28 15.38 7.20 7.18
N VAL A 29 15.76 6.03 6.69
CA VAL A 29 15.45 4.74 7.31
C VAL A 29 16.20 4.58 8.64
N GLU A 30 17.49 4.92 8.69
CA GLU A 30 18.30 4.85 9.91
C GLU A 30 17.85 5.87 10.96
N GLY A 31 17.39 7.04 10.55
CA GLY A 31 16.80 8.03 11.45
C GLY A 31 15.52 7.52 12.13
N GLY A 32 14.81 6.58 11.49
CA GLY A 32 13.69 5.86 12.07
C GLY A 32 14.10 4.55 12.75
N ASP A 33 15.38 4.20 12.71
CA ASP A 33 15.92 2.87 12.96
C ASP A 33 16.12 2.53 14.44
N GLN A 34 15.67 3.36 15.30
CA GLN A 34 15.57 3.01 16.71
C GLN A 34 14.41 2.02 16.96
N ILE A 35 13.64 1.74 15.95
CA ILE A 35 12.58 0.73 15.96
C ILE A 35 13.08 -0.48 15.19
N THR A 36 13.79 -1.36 15.88
CA THR A 36 14.19 -2.67 15.37
C THR A 36 12.93 -3.46 14.99
N GLY A 37 12.85 -3.88 13.74
CA GLY A 37 11.75 -4.69 13.23
C GLY A 37 10.62 -3.92 12.53
N SER A 38 10.78 -2.62 12.32
CA SER A 38 9.77 -1.84 11.60
C SER A 38 9.67 -2.30 10.13
N THR A 39 8.44 -2.45 9.66
CA THR A 39 8.16 -2.72 8.26
C THR A 39 8.42 -1.48 7.40
N GLN A 40 8.51 -1.66 6.10
CA GLN A 40 8.63 -0.57 5.15
C GLN A 40 7.43 0.39 5.26
N LEU A 41 6.25 -0.15 5.54
CA LEU A 41 5.04 0.63 5.77
C LEU A 41 5.19 1.57 6.97
N GLU A 42 5.66 1.06 8.09
CA GLU A 42 5.90 1.86 9.30
C GLU A 42 6.94 2.96 9.07
N ARG A 43 8.00 2.63 8.34
CA ARG A 43 9.03 3.60 7.97
C ARG A 43 8.46 4.72 7.10
N TYR A 44 7.63 4.38 6.12
CA TYR A 44 7.00 5.37 5.25
C TYR A 44 6.01 6.25 6.00
N SER A 45 5.25 5.69 6.94
CA SER A 45 4.30 6.46 7.74
C SER A 45 5.01 7.42 8.71
N SER A 46 6.25 7.12 9.11
CA SER A 46 7.04 7.98 9.99
C SER A 46 7.81 9.08 9.27
N LEU A 47 7.79 9.11 7.92
CA LEU A 47 8.45 10.16 7.16
C LEU A 47 7.75 11.51 7.36
N ASP A 48 8.49 12.47 7.90
CA ASP A 48 8.04 13.85 8.03
C ASP A 48 8.22 14.58 6.71
N GLY A 49 7.30 15.50 6.44
CA GLY A 49 7.39 16.43 5.32
C GLY A 49 6.77 15.87 4.04
N ASP A 50 7.32 16.28 2.91
CA ASP A 50 6.72 16.04 1.60
C ASP A 50 6.72 14.56 1.18
N LEU A 51 5.81 13.78 1.76
CA LEU A 51 5.53 12.40 1.32
C LEU A 51 5.24 12.36 -0.19
N GLU A 52 4.70 13.46 -0.72
CA GLU A 52 4.41 13.59 -2.14
C GLU A 52 5.66 13.51 -3.02
N GLU A 53 6.80 14.00 -2.55
CA GLU A 53 8.05 13.97 -3.30
C GLU A 53 8.81 12.66 -3.17
N LYS A 54 8.60 11.93 -2.06
CA LYS A 54 9.39 10.74 -1.71
C LYS A 54 8.73 9.43 -2.08
N LEU A 55 7.41 9.39 -2.11
CA LEU A 55 6.64 8.18 -2.36
C LEU A 55 5.90 8.25 -3.69
N SER A 56 5.69 7.09 -4.31
CA SER A 56 4.78 6.98 -5.44
C SER A 56 3.33 7.23 -5.02
N ALA A 57 2.46 7.49 -5.97
CA ALA A 57 1.04 7.72 -5.68
C ALA A 57 0.40 6.52 -4.97
N SER A 58 0.71 5.30 -5.38
CA SER A 58 0.18 4.10 -4.73
C SER A 58 0.72 3.92 -3.32
N GLU A 59 1.97 4.28 -3.08
CA GLU A 59 2.58 4.23 -1.75
C GLU A 59 1.98 5.26 -0.80
N ARG A 60 1.77 6.49 -1.26
CA ARG A 60 1.09 7.53 -0.46
C ARG A 60 -0.32 7.10 -0.05
N ARG A 61 -1.05 6.52 -0.99
CA ARG A 61 -2.41 6.03 -0.73
C ARG A 61 -2.39 4.84 0.23
N ALA A 62 -1.40 3.96 0.12
CA ALA A 62 -1.22 2.84 1.05
C ALA A 62 -0.94 3.34 2.47
N VAL A 63 -0.07 4.32 2.63
CA VAL A 63 0.22 4.96 3.92
C VAL A 63 -1.03 5.62 4.49
N ALA A 64 -1.83 6.28 3.65
CA ALA A 64 -3.10 6.88 4.08
C ALA A 64 -4.09 5.82 4.60
N ILE A 65 -4.20 4.67 3.94
CA ILE A 65 -5.03 3.55 4.44
C ILE A 65 -4.51 3.09 5.81
N TYR A 66 -3.21 2.95 5.96
CA TYR A 66 -2.58 2.54 7.22
C TYR A 66 -2.91 3.52 8.35
N GLU A 67 -2.75 4.80 8.10
CA GLU A 67 -3.05 5.85 9.10
C GLU A 67 -4.55 5.94 9.45
N LEU A 68 -5.40 5.72 8.47
CA LEU A 68 -6.85 5.72 8.65
C LEU A 68 -7.40 4.36 9.12
N TRP A 69 -6.53 3.35 9.29
CA TRP A 69 -6.95 1.99 9.61
C TRP A 69 -7.92 1.89 10.79
N PRO A 70 -7.69 2.58 11.91
CA PRO A 70 -8.64 2.55 13.03
C PRO A 70 -10.05 3.05 12.68
N GLU A 71 -10.16 3.93 11.69
CA GLU A 71 -11.46 4.47 11.25
C GLU A 71 -12.10 3.62 10.14
N LEU A 72 -11.27 2.98 9.31
CA LEU A 72 -11.73 2.23 8.14
C LEU A 72 -12.05 0.78 8.46
N SER A 73 -11.28 0.16 9.34
CA SER A 73 -11.35 -1.27 9.60
C SER A 73 -12.56 -1.65 10.43
N MET A 74 -12.99 -2.88 10.24
CA MET A 74 -14.06 -3.51 11.00
C MET A 74 -13.51 -4.79 11.62
N GLU A 75 -13.94 -5.11 12.83
CA GLU A 75 -13.57 -6.34 13.49
C GLU A 75 -14.44 -7.50 13.00
N ASP A 76 -13.82 -8.62 12.65
CA ASP A 76 -14.54 -9.86 12.44
C ASP A 76 -14.80 -10.54 13.80
N GLY A 77 -15.60 -11.57 13.83
CA GLY A 77 -15.92 -12.29 15.08
C GLY A 77 -14.76 -13.03 15.74
N GLU A 78 -13.57 -13.01 15.12
CA GLU A 78 -12.35 -13.67 15.59
C GLU A 78 -11.28 -12.68 16.07
N GLY A 79 -11.62 -11.39 16.15
CA GLY A 79 -10.71 -10.34 16.60
C GLY A 79 -9.76 -9.81 15.56
N ARG A 80 -9.98 -10.15 14.28
CA ARG A 80 -9.18 -9.60 13.18
C ARG A 80 -9.85 -8.36 12.63
N TRP A 81 -9.04 -7.41 12.21
CA TRP A 81 -9.51 -6.17 11.60
C TRP A 81 -9.39 -6.25 10.09
N TYR A 82 -10.40 -5.81 9.38
CA TYR A 82 -10.43 -5.91 7.91
C TYR A 82 -11.15 -4.73 7.25
N VAL A 83 -10.83 -4.50 5.97
CA VAL A 83 -11.54 -3.60 5.07
C VAL A 83 -12.03 -4.43 3.87
N ASP A 84 -13.29 -4.29 3.57
CA ASP A 84 -13.98 -5.05 2.52
C ASP A 84 -14.68 -4.08 1.57
N THR A 85 -14.50 -4.27 0.28
CA THR A 85 -15.12 -3.42 -0.74
C THR A 85 -16.52 -3.86 -1.15
N LYS A 86 -16.97 -5.02 -0.66
CA LYS A 86 -18.26 -5.61 -1.05
C LYS A 86 -19.48 -4.97 -0.38
N ARG A 87 -19.32 -4.41 0.76
CA ARG A 87 -20.44 -4.09 1.63
C ARG A 87 -21.12 -2.78 1.32
N ASN A 88 -22.10 -2.89 0.45
CA ASN A 88 -22.89 -1.75 0.01
C ASN A 88 -24.27 -1.66 0.65
N SER A 89 -24.71 -2.66 1.43
CA SER A 89 -26.13 -2.86 1.64
C SER A 89 -26.66 -2.61 3.04
N THR A 90 -25.80 -2.26 4.01
CA THR A 90 -26.30 -1.97 5.35
C THR A 90 -26.05 -0.51 5.73
N ALA A 91 -27.04 0.12 6.32
CA ALA A 91 -26.97 1.51 6.77
C ALA A 91 -25.79 1.79 7.72
N LYS A 92 -25.26 0.75 8.34
CA LYS A 92 -24.08 0.81 9.21
C LYS A 92 -22.79 1.00 8.44
N TYR A 93 -22.76 0.53 7.18
CA TYR A 93 -21.57 0.59 6.33
C TYR A 93 -21.92 1.36 5.07
N GLN A 94 -21.58 2.64 5.06
CA GLN A 94 -21.84 3.46 3.88
C GLN A 94 -21.10 2.90 2.67
N PRO A 95 -21.75 2.78 1.53
CA PRO A 95 -21.08 2.41 0.28
C PRO A 95 -19.90 3.34 0.04
N ASN A 96 -18.79 2.79 -0.41
CA ASN A 96 -17.61 3.58 -0.76
C ASN A 96 -16.92 4.31 0.42
N ARG A 97 -17.19 3.89 1.65
CA ARG A 97 -16.62 4.54 2.84
C ARG A 97 -15.10 4.67 2.76
N THR A 98 -14.42 3.59 2.43
CA THR A 98 -12.95 3.58 2.30
C THR A 98 -12.49 4.58 1.24
N LYS A 99 -13.12 4.52 0.06
CA LYS A 99 -12.79 5.42 -1.03
C LYS A 99 -13.03 6.90 -0.64
N ARG A 100 -14.18 7.20 -0.05
CA ARG A 100 -14.52 8.56 0.39
C ARG A 100 -13.54 9.10 1.43
N LYS A 101 -13.19 8.28 2.41
CA LYS A 101 -12.23 8.66 3.44
C LYS A 101 -10.86 8.95 2.87
N LEU A 102 -10.40 8.11 1.94
CA LEU A 102 -9.14 8.33 1.24
C LEU A 102 -9.17 9.61 0.39
N GLU A 103 -10.26 9.82 -0.35
CA GLU A 103 -10.42 11.03 -1.16
C GLU A 103 -10.38 12.30 -0.31
N GLN A 104 -11.01 12.27 0.85
CA GLN A 104 -10.99 13.40 1.80
C GLN A 104 -9.62 13.64 2.40
N ASP A 105 -8.94 12.57 2.82
CA ASP A 105 -7.63 12.66 3.45
C ASP A 105 -6.55 13.14 2.49
N LEU A 106 -6.59 12.66 1.25
CA LEU A 106 -5.60 12.96 0.22
C LEU A 106 -5.96 14.18 -0.64
N ASP A 107 -7.18 14.68 -0.53
CA ASP A 107 -7.73 15.70 -1.42
C ASP A 107 -7.58 15.32 -2.90
N GLU A 108 -7.93 14.09 -3.22
CA GLU A 108 -7.86 13.49 -4.57
C GLU A 108 -9.19 12.86 -4.96
N ASP A 109 -9.54 12.92 -6.24
CA ASP A 109 -10.59 12.07 -6.80
C ASP A 109 -9.99 10.73 -7.20
N LEU A 110 -10.50 9.64 -6.64
CA LEU A 110 -9.96 8.31 -6.83
C LEU A 110 -10.92 7.41 -7.62
N HIS A 111 -10.36 6.56 -8.46
CA HIS A 111 -11.07 5.42 -9.04
C HIS A 111 -10.86 4.19 -8.15
N TRP A 112 -11.80 3.26 -8.17
CA TRP A 112 -11.68 2.02 -7.39
C TRP A 112 -10.40 1.24 -7.69
N GLU A 113 -9.94 1.23 -8.92
CA GLU A 113 -8.67 0.62 -9.31
C GLU A 113 -7.49 1.16 -8.50
N GLN A 114 -7.48 2.46 -8.24
CA GLN A 114 -6.46 3.12 -7.45
C GLN A 114 -6.55 2.73 -5.98
N VAL A 115 -7.76 2.57 -5.46
CA VAL A 115 -7.99 2.08 -4.09
C VAL A 115 -7.49 0.64 -3.95
N TYR A 116 -7.79 -0.22 -4.91
CA TYR A 116 -7.33 -1.62 -4.89
C TYR A 116 -5.80 -1.73 -4.96
N ARG A 117 -5.18 -0.91 -5.80
CA ARG A 117 -3.71 -0.84 -5.87
C ARG A 117 -3.09 -0.40 -4.55
N ALA A 118 -3.72 0.57 -3.88
CA ALA A 118 -3.28 1.04 -2.58
C ALA A 118 -3.40 -0.04 -1.51
N MET A 119 -4.51 -0.77 -1.47
CA MET A 119 -4.71 -1.90 -0.55
C MET A 119 -3.66 -2.98 -0.77
N LYS A 120 -3.43 -3.35 -2.01
CA LYS A 120 -2.42 -4.32 -2.39
C LYS A 120 -1.01 -3.84 -2.02
N ARG A 121 -0.70 -2.58 -2.30
CA ARG A 121 0.60 -1.99 -1.98
C ARG A 121 0.84 -1.95 -0.46
N LEU A 122 -0.19 -1.66 0.33
CA LEU A 122 -0.09 -1.71 1.78
C LEU A 122 0.33 -3.10 2.27
N ALA A 123 -0.29 -4.14 1.75
CA ALA A 123 0.07 -5.51 2.10
C ALA A 123 1.52 -5.84 1.70
N GLU A 124 1.96 -5.39 0.53
CA GLU A 124 3.34 -5.56 0.09
C GLU A 124 4.32 -4.81 1.00
N LEU A 125 4.02 -3.55 1.34
CA LEU A 125 4.85 -2.72 2.22
C LEU A 125 4.93 -3.27 3.64
N SER A 126 3.93 -4.01 4.07
CA SER A 126 3.94 -4.67 5.39
C SER A 126 4.78 -5.96 5.41
N GLY A 127 5.40 -6.31 4.29
CA GLY A 127 6.26 -7.48 4.17
C GLY A 127 5.67 -8.63 3.36
N GLY A 128 4.50 -8.44 2.76
CA GLY A 128 3.83 -9.46 1.97
C GLY A 128 4.41 -9.64 0.58
N GLU A 129 4.18 -10.82 0.03
CA GLU A 129 4.57 -11.17 -1.34
C GLU A 129 3.33 -11.39 -2.20
N ALA A 130 3.35 -10.81 -3.40
CA ALA A 130 2.26 -10.95 -4.37
C ALA A 130 2.30 -12.33 -5.04
N ALA A 131 1.13 -12.92 -5.22
CA ALA A 131 0.95 -14.17 -5.93
C ALA A 131 -0.39 -14.16 -6.67
N VAL A 132 -0.51 -15.00 -7.67
CA VAL A 132 -1.75 -15.21 -8.42
C VAL A 132 -2.17 -16.67 -8.22
N ASP A 133 -3.41 -16.89 -7.84
CA ASP A 133 -3.93 -18.25 -7.63
C ASP A 133 -4.31 -18.93 -8.96
N GLN A 134 -4.75 -20.17 -8.87
CA GLN A 134 -5.15 -20.97 -10.04
C GLN A 134 -6.33 -20.37 -10.81
N HIS A 135 -7.09 -19.49 -10.20
CA HIS A 135 -8.25 -18.80 -10.80
C HIS A 135 -7.91 -17.40 -11.31
N GLY A 136 -6.65 -17.02 -11.30
CA GLY A 136 -6.19 -15.69 -11.73
C GLY A 136 -6.43 -14.58 -10.72
N ARG A 137 -6.82 -14.91 -9.50
CA ARG A 137 -7.01 -13.91 -8.43
C ARG A 137 -5.70 -13.52 -7.81
N LYS A 138 -5.56 -12.24 -7.53
CA LYS A 138 -4.36 -11.68 -6.91
C LYS A 138 -4.45 -11.74 -5.40
N HIS A 139 -3.35 -12.13 -4.76
CA HIS A 139 -3.21 -12.17 -3.31
C HIS A 139 -1.85 -11.61 -2.93
N VAL A 140 -1.77 -10.96 -1.78
CA VAL A 140 -0.50 -10.57 -1.14
C VAL A 140 -0.55 -11.14 0.26
N THR A 141 0.38 -12.02 0.59
CA THR A 141 0.38 -12.77 1.85
C THR A 141 1.75 -12.77 2.50
N GLY A 142 1.78 -13.03 3.80
CA GLY A 142 3.04 -13.15 4.56
C GLY A 142 3.47 -11.90 5.29
N GLY A 143 2.78 -10.76 5.10
CA GLY A 143 3.05 -9.54 5.83
C GLY A 143 2.10 -9.35 7.02
N GLU A 144 2.17 -8.19 7.65
CA GLU A 144 1.25 -7.82 8.74
C GLU A 144 -0.17 -7.56 8.23
N TRP A 145 -0.30 -7.16 7.00
CA TRP A 145 -1.57 -7.09 6.27
C TRP A 145 -1.51 -8.02 5.09
N GLU A 146 -2.66 -8.63 4.78
CA GLU A 146 -2.84 -9.45 3.61
C GLU A 146 -3.94 -8.89 2.73
N TYR A 147 -3.72 -8.97 1.42
CA TYR A 147 -4.69 -8.56 0.41
C TYR A 147 -5.18 -9.79 -0.35
N HIS A 148 -6.49 -9.88 -0.53
CA HIS A 148 -7.11 -11.00 -1.23
C HIS A 148 -8.20 -10.53 -2.18
N GLU A 149 -8.21 -11.06 -3.39
CA GLU A 149 -9.35 -10.99 -4.29
C GLU A 149 -10.21 -12.22 -4.04
N LYS A 150 -11.48 -12.01 -3.71
CA LYS A 150 -12.43 -13.09 -3.40
C LYS A 150 -13.67 -12.99 -4.24
N THR A 151 -14.30 -14.12 -4.50
CA THR A 151 -15.61 -14.20 -5.15
C THR A 151 -16.68 -14.33 -4.08
N SER A 152 -17.81 -13.64 -4.27
CA SER A 152 -18.93 -13.71 -3.35
C SER A 152 -19.52 -15.11 -3.29
N PRO A 153 -19.77 -15.67 -2.08
CA PRO A 153 -20.38 -16.99 -1.96
C PRO A 153 -21.83 -17.05 -2.43
N ASP A 154 -22.56 -15.92 -2.44
CA ASP A 154 -23.95 -15.83 -2.90
C ASP A 154 -24.06 -15.65 -4.42
N ASN A 155 -23.26 -16.36 -5.17
CA ASN A 155 -22.82 -15.92 -6.46
C ASN A 155 -23.69 -16.35 -7.62
N THR A 156 -24.68 -15.55 -7.93
CA THR A 156 -25.31 -15.55 -9.25
C THR A 156 -24.57 -14.69 -10.26
N ASP A 157 -23.75 -13.74 -9.81
CA ASP A 157 -23.14 -12.72 -10.66
C ASP A 157 -21.63 -12.78 -10.80
N HIS A 158 -20.97 -13.76 -10.18
CA HIS A 158 -19.49 -13.90 -10.16
C HIS A 158 -18.75 -12.62 -9.74
N THR A 159 -19.37 -11.82 -8.88
CA THR A 159 -18.80 -10.55 -8.42
C THR A 159 -17.59 -10.80 -7.52
N THR A 160 -16.45 -10.27 -7.92
CA THR A 160 -15.26 -10.29 -7.09
C THR A 160 -15.25 -9.07 -6.16
N TYR A 161 -14.78 -9.27 -4.96
CA TYR A 161 -14.52 -8.18 -4.02
C TYR A 161 -13.09 -8.25 -3.52
N LYS A 162 -12.61 -7.15 -2.96
CA LYS A 162 -11.25 -7.02 -2.46
C LYS A 162 -11.29 -6.95 -0.94
N LEU A 163 -10.41 -7.68 -0.30
CA LEU A 163 -10.31 -7.77 1.16
C LEU A 163 -8.89 -7.43 1.59
N LEU A 164 -8.76 -6.52 2.53
CA LEU A 164 -7.51 -6.21 3.20
C LEU A 164 -7.68 -6.57 4.67
N VAL A 165 -6.82 -7.43 5.18
CA VAL A 165 -6.90 -7.97 6.55
C VAL A 165 -5.61 -7.68 7.30
N GLU A 166 -5.74 -7.21 8.53
CA GLU A 166 -4.63 -7.13 9.48
C GLU A 166 -4.45 -8.51 10.13
N VAL A 167 -3.29 -9.12 9.90
CA VAL A 167 -2.97 -10.49 10.32
C VAL A 167 -1.89 -10.50 11.40
N GLY A 168 -1.06 -9.46 11.44
CA GLY A 168 0.05 -9.34 12.37
C GLY A 168 -0.38 -9.16 13.81
N GLU A 169 0.48 -9.62 14.73
CA GLU A 169 0.35 -9.34 16.15
C GLU A 169 0.65 -7.88 16.47
#